data_64e72ffc31d0ef752d711376387c851e
#
_entry.id   64e72ffc31d0ef752d711376387c851e
#
_cell.length_a   1.000
_cell.length_b   1.000
_cell.length_c   1.000
_cell.angle_alpha   90.00
_cell.angle_beta   90.00
_cell.angle_gamma   90.00
#
_symmetry.space_group_name_H-M   'P 1'
#
loop_
_entity.id
_entity.type
_entity.pdbx_description
1 polymer ?
#
loop_
_entity_poly.entity_id
_entity_poly.type
_entity_poly.pdbx_seq_one_letter_code
_entity_poly.pdbx_strand_id
1 'polypeptide(L)'
;MNTPDNLSAWRRAERQRLLAEREAVEPAQRMARNVEITGYLEAGFPLLSHMTIGFCWPFRGEFDSRHLLRSLRTQGARGALPEVVERNAPLVFREWWPGVATTPGVFDLPVPDDT
;
A
#
# COMPACT_ATOMS: atom_id res chain seq x y z
N MET A 1 21.29 23.21 -18.65
CA MET A 1 20.05 22.59 -19.15
C MET A 1 20.17 21.10 -19.05
N ASN A 2 19.16 20.45 -18.46
CA ASN A 2 19.20 19.00 -18.28
C ASN A 2 18.85 18.28 -19.57
N THR A 3 19.71 17.34 -19.99
CA THR A 3 19.37 16.42 -21.06
C THR A 3 18.44 15.34 -20.52
N PRO A 4 17.73 14.57 -21.36
CA PRO A 4 16.92 13.45 -20.89
C PRO A 4 17.70 12.45 -20.03
N ASP A 5 18.97 12.17 -20.40
CA ASP A 5 19.81 11.24 -19.63
C ASP A 5 20.13 11.79 -18.25
N ASN A 6 20.45 13.09 -18.15
CA ASN A 6 20.69 13.74 -16.87
C ASN A 6 19.44 13.75 -15.99
N LEU A 7 18.27 13.95 -16.58
CA LEU A 7 17.01 13.93 -15.88
C LEU A 7 16.69 12.53 -15.35
N SER A 8 16.90 11.49 -16.15
CA SER A 8 16.70 10.10 -15.74
C SER A 8 17.61 9.72 -14.58
N ALA A 9 18.89 10.10 -14.67
CA ALA A 9 19.87 9.85 -13.62
C ALA A 9 19.49 10.59 -12.32
N TRP A 10 19.06 11.85 -12.44
CA TRP A 10 18.62 12.65 -11.30
C TRP A 10 17.38 12.00 -10.63
N ARG A 11 16.40 11.59 -11.41
CA ARG A 11 15.19 10.95 -10.89
C ARG A 11 15.53 9.66 -10.15
N ARG A 12 16.44 8.87 -10.68
CA ARG A 12 16.88 7.62 -10.05
C ARG A 12 17.55 7.91 -8.71
N ALA A 13 18.45 8.88 -8.68
CA ALA A 13 19.16 9.26 -7.46
C ALA A 13 18.20 9.81 -6.41
N GLU A 14 17.25 10.66 -6.81
CA GLU A 14 16.24 11.21 -5.89
C GLU A 14 15.33 10.12 -5.35
N ARG A 15 14.91 9.17 -6.19
CA ARG A 15 14.09 8.04 -5.75
C ARG A 15 14.82 7.21 -4.71
N GLN A 16 16.08 6.91 -4.94
CA GLN A 16 16.90 6.15 -4.00
C GLN A 16 17.08 6.89 -2.68
N ARG A 17 17.33 8.20 -2.74
CA ARG A 17 17.49 9.04 -1.56
C ARG A 17 16.22 9.06 -0.72
N LEU A 18 15.07 9.28 -1.35
CA LEU A 18 13.78 9.34 -0.67
C LEU A 18 13.38 7.98 -0.08
N LEU A 19 13.67 6.88 -0.78
CA LEU A 19 13.44 5.54 -0.25
C LEU A 19 14.29 5.29 0.98
N ALA A 20 15.56 5.70 0.95
CA ALA A 20 16.46 5.54 2.09
C ALA A 20 15.96 6.34 3.30
N GLU A 21 15.52 7.59 3.08
CA GLU A 21 14.95 8.41 4.14
C GLU A 21 13.68 7.77 4.75
N ARG A 22 12.82 7.24 3.89
CA ARG A 22 11.58 6.60 4.32
C ARG A 22 11.86 5.35 5.14
N GLU A 23 12.81 4.53 4.70
CA GLU A 23 13.20 3.31 5.40
C GLU A 23 13.94 3.60 6.72
N ALA A 24 14.59 4.75 6.83
CA ALA A 24 15.33 5.14 8.02
C ALA A 24 14.43 5.68 9.14
N VAL A 25 13.15 5.90 8.89
CA VAL A 25 12.21 6.33 9.93
C VAL A 25 12.11 5.23 11.00
N GLU A 26 12.25 5.63 12.27
CA GLU A 26 12.16 4.70 13.39
C GLU A 26 10.81 3.99 13.41
N PRO A 27 10.76 2.68 13.75
CA PRO A 27 9.50 1.93 13.77
C PRO A 27 8.40 2.57 14.62
N ALA A 28 8.73 3.08 15.80
CA ALA A 28 7.74 3.75 16.66
C ALA A 28 7.18 5.01 16.01
N GLN A 29 8.02 5.79 15.34
CA GLN A 29 7.59 6.99 14.63
C GLN A 29 6.74 6.65 13.42
N ARG A 30 7.09 5.59 12.69
CA ARG A 30 6.31 5.09 11.55
C ARG A 30 4.92 4.66 12.00
N MET A 31 4.84 3.94 13.11
CA MET A 31 3.56 3.51 13.69
C MET A 31 2.70 4.71 14.08
N ALA A 32 3.29 5.74 14.70
CA ALA A 32 2.58 6.96 15.07
C ALA A 32 2.02 7.68 13.84
N ARG A 33 2.82 7.76 12.76
CA ARG A 33 2.37 8.35 11.50
C ARG A 33 1.25 7.55 10.85
N ASN A 34 1.32 6.23 10.90
CA ASN A 34 0.27 5.37 10.38
C ASN A 34 -1.06 5.61 11.12
N VAL A 35 -1.02 5.74 12.43
CA VAL A 35 -2.21 6.06 13.25
C VAL A 35 -2.79 7.41 12.86
N GLU A 36 -1.95 8.43 12.69
CA GLU A 36 -2.39 9.77 12.29
C GLU A 36 -3.06 9.76 10.91
N ILE A 37 -2.41 9.13 9.92
CA ILE A 37 -2.94 9.07 8.56
C ILE A 37 -4.27 8.31 8.55
N THR A 38 -4.35 7.20 9.27
CA THR A 38 -5.58 6.43 9.41
C THR A 38 -6.70 7.29 9.97
N GLY A 39 -6.42 8.06 11.03
CA GLY A 39 -7.39 8.99 11.62
C GLY A 39 -7.88 10.05 10.65
N TYR A 40 -6.97 10.65 9.88
CA TYR A 40 -7.33 11.66 8.87
C TYR A 40 -8.21 11.05 7.76
N LEU A 41 -7.91 9.84 7.32
CA LEU A 41 -8.70 9.17 6.29
C LEU A 41 -10.11 8.84 6.79
N GLU A 42 -10.22 8.33 8.01
CA GLU A 42 -11.53 8.00 8.60
C GLU A 42 -12.38 9.27 8.80
N ALA A 43 -11.78 10.34 9.29
CA ALA A 43 -12.49 11.59 9.54
C ALA A 43 -12.85 12.33 8.24
N GLY A 44 -11.94 12.30 7.25
CA GLY A 44 -12.11 13.06 6.01
C GLY A 44 -12.94 12.36 4.95
N PHE A 45 -13.10 11.04 5.02
CA PHE A 45 -13.75 10.24 3.98
C PHE A 45 -14.73 9.22 4.58
N PRO A 46 -15.84 9.70 5.16
CA PRO A 46 -16.78 8.80 5.84
C PRO A 46 -17.44 7.77 4.93
N LEU A 47 -17.47 8.00 3.61
CA LEU A 47 -18.05 7.07 2.66
C LEU A 47 -17.17 5.83 2.40
N LEU A 48 -15.92 5.83 2.85
CA LEU A 48 -15.04 4.67 2.71
C LEU A 48 -15.64 3.40 3.30
N SER A 49 -16.43 3.52 4.36
CA SER A 49 -17.08 2.36 5.01
C SER A 49 -18.10 1.65 4.12
N HIS A 50 -18.49 2.26 3.01
CA HIS A 50 -19.45 1.71 2.05
C HIS A 50 -18.80 1.26 0.73
N MET A 51 -17.47 1.25 0.68
CA MET A 51 -16.73 1.02 -0.56
C MET A 51 -15.93 -0.27 -0.53
N THR A 52 -15.60 -0.75 -1.72
CA THR A 52 -14.53 -1.71 -1.93
C THR A 52 -13.27 -0.91 -2.23
N ILE A 53 -12.23 -1.10 -1.43
CA ILE A 53 -11.04 -0.26 -1.44
C ILE A 53 -9.84 -1.09 -1.88
N GLY A 54 -9.26 -0.74 -3.03
CA GLY A 54 -7.99 -1.27 -3.46
C GLY A 54 -6.88 -0.65 -2.62
N PHE A 55 -5.96 -1.47 -2.12
CA PHE A 55 -4.82 -0.98 -1.36
C PHE A 55 -3.59 -1.83 -1.66
N CYS A 56 -2.42 -1.31 -1.32
CA CYS A 56 -1.16 -2.03 -1.49
C CYS A 56 -0.63 -2.49 -0.14
N TRP A 57 -0.05 -3.69 -0.12
CA TRP A 57 0.67 -4.14 1.06
C TRP A 57 1.87 -3.21 1.28
N PRO A 58 2.15 -2.78 2.52
CA PRO A 58 3.24 -1.84 2.76
C PRO A 58 4.58 -2.46 2.36
N PHE A 59 5.37 -1.69 1.60
CA PHE A 59 6.64 -2.11 1.07
C PHE A 59 7.65 -0.97 1.28
N ARG A 60 8.82 -1.28 1.83
CA ARG A 60 9.91 -0.32 2.02
C ARG A 60 9.48 0.95 2.77
N GLY A 61 8.79 0.78 3.89
CA GLY A 61 8.42 1.90 4.76
C GLY A 61 7.20 2.69 4.33
N GLU A 62 6.42 2.19 3.38
CA GLU A 62 5.18 2.82 2.96
C GLU A 62 4.15 2.87 4.08
N PHE A 63 3.14 3.74 3.93
CA PHE A 63 2.00 3.78 4.84
C PHE A 63 1.33 2.39 4.88
N ASP A 64 1.08 1.92 6.10
CA ASP A 64 0.39 0.64 6.31
C ASP A 64 -1.09 0.89 6.50
N SER A 65 -1.88 0.60 5.47
CA SER A 65 -3.33 0.80 5.47
C SER A 65 -4.12 -0.36 6.07
N ARG A 66 -3.46 -1.42 6.52
CA ARG A 66 -4.16 -2.61 7.03
C ARG A 66 -5.04 -2.32 8.25
N HIS A 67 -4.61 -1.42 9.14
CA HIS A 67 -5.41 -1.04 10.31
C HIS A 67 -6.66 -0.28 9.88
N LEU A 68 -6.53 0.60 8.90
CA LEU A 68 -7.67 1.32 8.33
C LEU A 68 -8.67 0.33 7.71
N LEU A 69 -8.18 -0.62 6.91
CA LEU A 69 -9.04 -1.62 6.27
C LEU A 69 -9.73 -2.51 7.29
N ARG A 70 -9.03 -2.89 8.37
CA ARG A 70 -9.63 -3.67 9.46
C ARG A 70 -10.79 -2.91 10.10
N SER A 71 -10.59 -1.64 10.42
CA SER A 71 -11.61 -0.79 11.02
C SER A 71 -12.81 -0.60 10.09
N LEU A 72 -12.54 -0.25 8.83
CA LEU A 72 -13.60 -0.02 7.84
C LEU A 72 -14.39 -1.30 7.54
N ARG A 73 -13.74 -2.46 7.58
CA ARG A 73 -14.40 -3.74 7.35
C ARG A 73 -15.48 -4.00 8.39
N THR A 74 -15.27 -3.63 9.66
CA THR A 74 -16.30 -3.77 10.70
C THR A 74 -17.53 -2.92 10.42
N GLN A 75 -17.39 -1.92 9.56
CA GLN A 75 -18.47 -1.02 9.17
C GLN A 75 -19.08 -1.38 7.81
N GLY A 76 -18.59 -2.43 7.14
CA GLY A 76 -19.15 -2.93 5.89
C GLY A 76 -18.26 -2.77 4.65
N ALA A 77 -17.11 -2.13 4.75
CA ALA A 77 -16.19 -2.00 3.62
C ALA A 77 -15.49 -3.32 3.30
N ARG A 78 -15.00 -3.42 2.07
CA ARG A 78 -14.16 -4.54 1.62
C ARG A 78 -12.81 -4.01 1.20
N GLY A 79 -11.74 -4.76 1.51
CA GLY A 79 -10.40 -4.47 1.02
C GLY A 79 -10.04 -5.40 -0.12
N ALA A 80 -9.21 -4.94 -1.04
CA ALA A 80 -8.74 -5.74 -2.16
C ALA A 80 -7.26 -5.46 -2.43
N LEU A 81 -6.48 -6.53 -2.57
CA LEU A 81 -5.06 -6.46 -2.90
C LEU A 81 -4.84 -6.75 -4.39
N PRO A 82 -3.93 -6.02 -5.04
CA PRO A 82 -3.61 -6.26 -6.44
C PRO A 82 -2.73 -7.50 -6.60
N GLU A 83 -2.96 -8.25 -7.68
CA GLU A 83 -2.13 -9.35 -8.11
C GLU A 83 -1.63 -9.10 -9.53
N VAL A 84 -0.34 -9.28 -9.76
CA VAL A 84 0.22 -9.29 -11.11
C VAL A 84 0.07 -10.71 -11.66
N VAL A 85 -0.90 -10.89 -12.55
CA VAL A 85 -1.18 -12.21 -13.14
C VAL A 85 -0.38 -12.43 -14.42
N GLU A 86 -0.06 -11.35 -15.12
CA GLU A 86 0.67 -11.40 -16.38
C GLU A 86 1.44 -10.09 -16.58
N ARG A 87 2.65 -10.19 -17.15
CA ARG A 87 3.47 -9.01 -17.43
C ARG A 87 2.78 -8.11 -18.45
N ASN A 88 2.80 -6.79 -18.19
CA ASN A 88 2.20 -5.76 -19.05
C ASN A 88 0.68 -5.93 -19.26
N ALA A 89 0.01 -6.64 -18.36
CA ALA A 89 -1.42 -6.80 -18.35
C ALA A 89 -2.05 -6.05 -17.18
N PRO A 90 -3.35 -5.79 -17.20
CA PRO A 90 -4.03 -5.20 -16.05
C PRO A 90 -3.89 -6.06 -14.80
N LEU A 91 -3.83 -5.41 -13.65
CA LEU A 91 -3.83 -6.08 -12.37
C LEU A 91 -5.19 -6.72 -12.11
N VAL A 92 -5.18 -7.84 -11.39
CA VAL A 92 -6.40 -8.46 -10.86
C VAL A 92 -6.43 -8.15 -9.37
N PHE A 93 -7.57 -7.72 -8.84
CA PHE A 93 -7.73 -7.45 -7.42
C PHE A 93 -8.46 -8.60 -6.76
N ARG A 94 -7.94 -9.04 -5.61
CA ARG A 94 -8.53 -10.13 -4.82
C ARG A 94 -8.93 -9.61 -3.45
N GLU A 95 -10.08 -10.02 -2.96
CA GLU A 95 -10.57 -9.56 -1.66
C GLU A 95 -9.61 -10.00 -0.55
N TRP A 96 -9.31 -9.04 0.33
CA TRP A 96 -8.45 -9.25 1.47
C TRP A 96 -9.21 -8.93 2.77
N TRP A 97 -8.99 -9.76 3.78
CA TRP A 97 -9.43 -9.48 5.15
C TRP A 97 -8.36 -9.97 6.11
N PRO A 98 -8.33 -9.48 7.38
CA PRO A 98 -7.34 -9.96 8.34
C PRO A 98 -7.49 -11.47 8.56
N GLY A 99 -6.39 -12.19 8.36
CA GLY A 99 -6.37 -13.65 8.49
C GLY A 99 -6.69 -14.43 7.22
N VAL A 100 -6.97 -13.76 6.10
CA VAL A 100 -7.15 -14.46 4.82
C VAL A 100 -5.88 -15.22 4.43
N ALA A 101 -6.05 -16.44 3.90
CA ALA A 101 -4.91 -17.21 3.40
C ALA A 101 -4.28 -16.50 2.19
N THR A 102 -2.95 -16.41 2.19
CA THR A 102 -2.20 -15.74 1.12
C THR A 102 -1.06 -16.61 0.65
N THR A 103 -0.63 -16.35 -0.60
CA THR A 103 0.54 -16.97 -1.22
C THR A 103 1.49 -15.85 -1.66
N PRO A 104 2.82 -16.01 -1.54
CA PRO A 104 3.76 -15.00 -2.01
C PRO A 104 3.62 -14.76 -3.52
N GLY A 105 3.50 -13.49 -3.90
CA GLY A 105 3.47 -13.05 -5.29
C GLY A 105 4.76 -12.35 -5.68
N VAL A 106 4.66 -11.39 -6.60
CA VAL A 106 5.79 -10.57 -7.05
C VAL A 106 6.38 -9.81 -5.85
N PHE A 107 7.71 -9.77 -5.74
CA PHE A 107 8.44 -9.20 -4.60
C PHE A 107 8.09 -9.84 -3.25
N ASP A 108 7.64 -11.08 -3.24
CA ASP A 108 7.18 -11.79 -2.03
C ASP A 108 6.02 -11.09 -1.31
N LEU A 109 5.31 -10.21 -2.01
CA LEU A 109 4.13 -9.56 -1.46
C LEU A 109 2.97 -10.56 -1.38
N PRO A 110 2.17 -10.53 -0.30
CA PRO A 110 1.09 -11.50 -0.13
C PRO A 110 -0.02 -11.27 -1.15
N VAL A 111 -0.51 -12.37 -1.71
CA VAL A 111 -1.67 -12.38 -2.61
C VAL A 111 -2.71 -13.30 -1.99
N PRO A 112 -3.96 -12.85 -1.78
CA PRO A 112 -5.00 -13.72 -1.27
C PRO A 112 -5.23 -14.91 -2.18
N ASP A 113 -5.43 -16.07 -1.59
CA ASP A 113 -5.72 -17.28 -2.34
C ASP A 113 -7.11 -17.17 -2.98
N ASP A 114 -7.34 -17.93 -4.03
CA ASP A 114 -8.65 -17.99 -4.66
C ASP A 114 -9.69 -18.52 -3.68
N THR A 115 -10.78 -17.83 -3.63
CA THR A 115 -11.91 -18.22 -2.79
C THR A 115 -13.17 -18.36 -3.62
#